data_4347d6d44fb2ed4c2f2f0385caead0bb
#
_entry.id   4347d6d44fb2ed4c2f2f0385caead0bb
#
_cell.length_a   1.000
_cell.length_b   1.000
_cell.length_c   1.000
_cell.angle_alpha   90.00
_cell.angle_beta   90.00
_cell.angle_gamma   90.00
#
_symmetry.space_group_name_H-M   'P 1'
#
loop_
_entity.id
_entity.type
_entity.pdbx_description
1 polymer ?
#
loop_
_entity_poly.entity_id
_entity_poly.type
_entity_poly.pdbx_seq_one_letter_code
_entity_poly.pdbx_strand_id
1 'polypeptide(L)'
;MKKLFFILTLLLFFTSSALCNDDCSNLQTYPNIKVISSYGKLIYDHNKSKEELTYLAEQQNYLEKGLFANGLSTANLNFDITLKTKTISLSDGVYCVVPDEIILFLGFDAPIIYISKELKENSCEYNIVLRHEKTHQQINKKTLEYYLPLFKSASTSIIKNIKPSFIKNTEDLNNITNYYIQIYNQKLNPLVDFIKNEILKQQQKLDNIDNYKYENSLCN
;
A
#
# COMPACT_ATOMS: atom_id res chain seq x y z
N MET A 1 33.33 77.12 -41.25
CA MET A 1 33.82 75.86 -40.69
C MET A 1 32.63 75.07 -40.13
N LYS A 2 32.08 74.17 -40.92
CA LYS A 2 30.91 73.33 -40.51
C LYS A 2 31.45 72.00 -40.04
N LYS A 3 31.27 71.65 -38.75
CA LYS A 3 31.58 70.33 -38.19
C LYS A 3 30.39 69.40 -38.48
N LEU A 4 30.69 68.37 -39.28
CA LEU A 4 29.75 67.29 -39.62
C LEU A 4 29.80 66.26 -38.45
N PHE A 5 28.73 66.11 -37.73
CA PHE A 5 28.59 65.14 -36.63
C PHE A 5 28.04 63.84 -37.26
N PHE A 6 28.87 62.81 -37.30
CA PHE A 6 28.53 61.47 -37.77
C PHE A 6 27.95 60.70 -36.58
N ILE A 7 26.63 60.51 -36.57
CA ILE A 7 25.97 59.68 -35.57
C ILE A 7 25.98 58.23 -36.06
N LEU A 8 26.86 57.42 -35.46
CA LEU A 8 26.94 55.99 -35.70
C LEU A 8 25.86 55.29 -34.85
N THR A 9 24.70 54.95 -35.44
CA THR A 9 23.65 54.17 -34.81
C THR A 9 24.06 52.69 -34.77
N LEU A 10 24.51 52.22 -33.59
CA LEU A 10 24.80 50.83 -33.32
C LEU A 10 23.48 50.08 -33.12
N LEU A 11 23.00 49.38 -34.14
CA LEU A 11 21.86 48.46 -34.07
C LEU A 11 22.30 47.21 -33.28
N LEU A 12 22.02 47.20 -31.98
CA LEU A 12 22.09 46.00 -31.16
C LEU A 12 20.94 45.03 -31.55
N PHE A 13 21.28 44.06 -32.39
CA PHE A 13 20.42 42.87 -32.56
C PHE A 13 20.43 42.08 -31.24
N PHE A 14 19.42 42.30 -30.42
CA PHE A 14 19.09 41.35 -29.36
C PHE A 14 18.53 40.09 -30.02
N THR A 15 19.38 39.12 -30.27
CA THR A 15 18.92 37.76 -30.48
C THR A 15 18.38 37.24 -29.14
N SER A 16 17.08 37.38 -28.93
CA SER A 16 16.38 36.65 -27.91
C SER A 16 16.51 35.16 -28.25
N SER A 17 17.54 34.52 -27.72
CA SER A 17 17.55 33.07 -27.58
C SER A 17 16.31 32.74 -26.78
N ALA A 18 15.26 32.26 -27.43
CA ALA A 18 14.16 31.57 -26.79
C ALA A 18 14.80 30.41 -26.03
N LEU A 19 15.01 30.56 -24.72
CA LEU A 19 15.33 29.49 -23.82
C LEU A 19 14.16 28.52 -23.95
N CYS A 20 14.34 27.49 -24.77
CA CYS A 20 13.45 26.35 -24.81
C CYS A 20 13.49 25.79 -23.36
N ASN A 21 12.42 26.03 -22.64
CA ASN A 21 12.34 25.60 -21.24
C ASN A 21 12.07 24.08 -21.31
N ASP A 22 13.13 23.28 -21.37
CA ASP A 22 13.09 21.81 -21.40
C ASP A 22 12.61 21.25 -20.04
N ASP A 23 11.64 21.94 -19.40
CA ASP A 23 11.17 21.66 -18.07
C ASP A 23 9.79 21.00 -18.12
N CYS A 24 9.72 19.76 -17.65
CA CYS A 24 8.48 19.03 -17.49
C CYS A 24 7.57 19.57 -16.37
N SER A 25 8.04 20.55 -15.59
CA SER A 25 7.35 21.04 -14.37
C SER A 25 5.99 21.69 -14.67
N ASN A 26 5.81 22.21 -15.88
CA ASN A 26 4.57 22.87 -16.32
C ASN A 26 3.51 21.88 -16.86
N LEU A 27 3.87 20.61 -17.03
CA LEU A 27 2.93 19.60 -17.49
C LEU A 27 2.06 19.14 -16.32
N GLN A 28 0.80 19.58 -16.32
CA GLN A 28 -0.21 19.01 -15.43
C GLN A 28 -0.74 17.72 -16.05
N THR A 29 -0.44 16.59 -15.43
CA THR A 29 -0.97 15.30 -15.85
C THR A 29 -1.74 14.66 -14.70
N TYR A 30 -2.90 14.12 -15.02
CA TYR A 30 -3.76 13.43 -14.06
C TYR A 30 -3.78 11.94 -14.43
N PRO A 31 -2.99 11.10 -13.74
CA PRO A 31 -3.03 9.67 -14.02
C PRO A 31 -4.40 9.09 -13.65
N ASN A 32 -4.79 8.02 -14.36
CA ASN A 32 -5.94 7.22 -13.97
C ASN A 32 -5.57 6.38 -12.74
N ILE A 33 -6.14 6.72 -11.57
CA ILE A 33 -5.83 6.05 -10.31
C ILE A 33 -6.96 5.08 -9.97
N LYS A 34 -6.61 3.80 -9.86
CA LYS A 34 -7.52 2.73 -9.41
C LYS A 34 -7.04 2.18 -8.08
N VAL A 35 -7.94 2.02 -7.13
CA VAL A 35 -7.68 1.32 -5.87
C VAL A 35 -8.49 0.03 -5.87
N ILE A 36 -7.79 -1.09 -5.81
CA ILE A 36 -8.34 -2.44 -5.77
C ILE A 36 -8.12 -2.98 -4.36
N SER A 37 -9.14 -3.62 -3.81
CA SER A 37 -9.06 -4.28 -2.52
C SER A 37 -9.58 -5.71 -2.62
N SER A 38 -8.97 -6.60 -1.84
CA SER A 38 -9.39 -8.00 -1.71
C SER A 38 -9.27 -8.44 -0.27
N TYR A 39 -10.17 -9.33 0.15
CA TYR A 39 -10.11 -9.98 1.46
C TYR A 39 -9.49 -11.37 1.39
N GLY A 40 -9.09 -11.80 0.18
CA GLY A 40 -8.58 -13.14 -0.08
C GLY A 40 -9.65 -14.24 0.06
N LYS A 41 -9.26 -15.45 -0.28
CA LYS A 41 -10.07 -16.65 -0.05
C LYS A 41 -9.70 -17.25 1.29
N LEU A 42 -10.64 -17.27 2.24
CA LEU A 42 -10.42 -17.88 3.55
C LEU A 42 -10.20 -19.39 3.43
N ILE A 43 -9.14 -19.86 4.07
CA ILE A 43 -8.74 -21.28 4.12
C ILE A 43 -8.90 -21.75 5.56
N TYR A 44 -9.34 -23.00 5.74
CA TYR A 44 -9.40 -23.68 7.05
C TYR A 44 -8.39 -24.84 7.04
N ASP A 45 -7.58 -24.94 8.10
CA ASP A 45 -6.58 -25.98 8.28
C ASP A 45 -6.72 -26.61 9.68
N HIS A 46 -6.88 -27.94 9.72
CA HIS A 46 -7.03 -28.75 10.92
C HIS A 46 -5.87 -29.74 11.13
N ASN A 47 -4.77 -29.57 10.39
CA ASN A 47 -3.68 -30.53 10.40
C ASN A 47 -2.62 -30.26 11.48
N LYS A 48 -2.63 -29.06 12.08
CA LYS A 48 -1.62 -28.64 13.05
C LYS A 48 -1.98 -29.05 14.47
N SER A 49 -0.97 -29.45 15.25
CA SER A 49 -1.15 -29.71 16.68
C SER A 49 -1.22 -28.38 17.46
N LYS A 50 -1.72 -28.48 18.69
CA LYS A 50 -1.73 -27.37 19.65
C LYS A 50 -0.33 -26.79 19.85
N GLU A 51 0.69 -27.63 19.96
CA GLU A 51 2.09 -27.20 20.12
C GLU A 51 2.59 -26.44 18.88
N GLU A 52 2.27 -26.95 17.66
CA GLU A 52 2.61 -26.27 16.40
C GLU A 52 1.93 -24.91 16.29
N LEU A 53 0.65 -24.81 16.66
CA LEU A 53 -0.08 -23.54 16.64
C LEU A 53 0.47 -22.56 17.70
N THR A 54 0.78 -23.04 18.89
CA THR A 54 1.42 -22.26 19.95
C THR A 54 2.75 -21.67 19.46
N TYR A 55 3.60 -22.52 18.87
CA TYR A 55 4.87 -22.08 18.29
C TYR A 55 4.69 -21.00 17.22
N LEU A 56 3.74 -21.19 16.29
CA LEU A 56 3.45 -20.20 15.22
C LEU A 56 2.94 -18.88 15.81
N ALA A 57 2.08 -18.93 16.82
CA ALA A 57 1.55 -17.73 17.47
C ALA A 57 2.64 -16.96 18.23
N GLU A 58 3.55 -17.66 18.91
CA GLU A 58 4.71 -17.07 19.58
C GLU A 58 5.67 -16.38 18.60
N GLN A 59 5.95 -17.02 17.44
CA GLN A 59 6.81 -16.44 16.40
C GLN A 59 6.25 -15.13 15.82
N GLN A 60 4.94 -14.97 15.85
CA GLN A 60 4.25 -13.78 15.36
C GLN A 60 3.96 -12.76 16.49
N ASN A 61 4.39 -13.03 17.73
CA ASN A 61 4.09 -12.25 18.93
C ASN A 61 2.57 -12.07 19.19
N TYR A 62 1.78 -13.08 18.82
CA TYR A 62 0.33 -13.10 19.08
C TYR A 62 -0.03 -13.76 20.41
N LEU A 63 0.92 -14.45 21.05
CA LEU A 63 0.70 -15.19 22.28
C LEU A 63 1.74 -14.84 23.33
N GLU A 64 1.29 -14.63 24.57
CA GLU A 64 2.19 -14.48 25.72
C GLU A 64 2.84 -15.83 26.07
N LYS A 65 4.10 -15.76 26.55
CA LYS A 65 4.85 -16.97 26.94
C LYS A 65 4.10 -17.77 28.01
N GLY A 66 3.99 -19.07 27.78
CA GLY A 66 3.35 -20.00 28.71
C GLY A 66 1.85 -20.18 28.45
N LEU A 67 1.27 -19.47 27.53
CA LEU A 67 -0.08 -19.74 27.04
C LEU A 67 -0.03 -20.72 25.86
N PHE A 68 -1.18 -21.34 25.55
CA PHE A 68 -1.32 -22.29 24.46
C PHE A 68 -2.41 -21.85 23.49
N ALA A 69 -2.17 -22.02 22.19
CA ALA A 69 -3.13 -21.72 21.14
C ALA A 69 -3.85 -23.01 20.67
N ASN A 70 -5.16 -23.06 20.82
CA ASN A 70 -6.01 -24.09 20.22
C ASN A 70 -6.52 -23.69 18.82
N GLY A 71 -6.40 -22.42 18.45
CA GLY A 71 -6.67 -21.85 17.15
C GLY A 71 -5.67 -20.77 16.83
N LEU A 72 -5.57 -20.40 15.57
CA LEU A 72 -4.77 -19.28 15.10
C LEU A 72 -5.36 -18.76 13.81
N SER A 73 -5.64 -17.47 13.77
CA SER A 73 -6.09 -16.77 12.57
C SER A 73 -4.94 -15.94 12.00
N THR A 74 -4.56 -16.19 10.77
CA THR A 74 -3.51 -15.44 10.09
C THR A 74 -4.03 -14.72 8.86
N ALA A 75 -3.61 -13.47 8.68
CA ALA A 75 -3.87 -12.69 7.49
C ALA A 75 -2.82 -11.58 7.37
N ASN A 76 -2.18 -11.49 6.23
CA ASN A 76 -1.21 -10.43 5.95
C ASN A 76 -1.85 -9.36 5.08
N LEU A 77 -1.88 -8.12 5.56
CA LEU A 77 -2.27 -6.98 4.73
C LEU A 77 -1.12 -6.65 3.79
N ASN A 78 -1.36 -6.84 2.49
CA ASN A 78 -0.42 -6.55 1.42
C ASN A 78 -0.78 -5.24 0.74
N PHE A 79 0.25 -4.53 0.32
CA PHE A 79 0.16 -3.33 -0.50
C PHE A 79 1.07 -3.49 -1.70
N ASP A 80 0.54 -3.21 -2.89
CA ASP A 80 1.28 -3.25 -4.14
C ASP A 80 0.90 -2.11 -5.07
N ILE A 81 1.86 -1.70 -5.94
CA ILE A 81 1.70 -0.63 -6.91
C ILE A 81 2.05 -1.14 -8.30
N THR A 82 1.08 -1.07 -9.21
CA THR A 82 1.32 -1.24 -10.63
C THR A 82 1.23 0.13 -11.31
N LEU A 83 2.28 0.48 -12.06
CA LEU A 83 2.40 1.77 -12.73
C LEU A 83 2.61 1.58 -14.24
N LYS A 84 1.82 2.29 -15.02
CA LYS A 84 2.11 2.56 -16.44
C LYS A 84 2.48 4.02 -16.60
N THR A 85 3.53 4.27 -17.37
CA THR A 85 3.98 5.60 -17.74
C THR A 85 3.77 5.84 -19.22
N LYS A 86 3.67 7.11 -19.63
CA LYS A 86 3.75 7.52 -21.01
C LYS A 86 4.77 8.63 -21.20
N THR A 87 5.27 8.75 -22.40
CA THR A 87 6.19 9.82 -22.81
C THR A 87 5.47 10.89 -23.60
N ILE A 88 5.84 12.14 -23.37
CA ILE A 88 5.40 13.33 -24.12
C ILE A 88 6.66 13.93 -24.71
N SER A 89 6.74 14.01 -26.04
CA SER A 89 7.86 14.66 -26.74
C SER A 89 7.74 16.19 -26.58
N LEU A 90 8.82 16.83 -26.18
CA LEU A 90 8.93 18.30 -26.11
C LEU A 90 9.66 18.84 -27.35
N SER A 91 10.76 18.19 -27.76
CA SER A 91 11.59 18.48 -28.92
C SER A 91 12.32 17.21 -29.33
N ASP A 92 13.15 17.26 -30.38
CA ASP A 92 13.89 16.11 -30.88
C ASP A 92 14.81 15.53 -29.80
N GLY A 93 14.54 14.29 -29.40
CA GLY A 93 15.29 13.57 -28.39
C GLY A 93 15.05 14.01 -26.94
N VAL A 94 14.03 14.84 -26.71
CA VAL A 94 13.68 15.35 -25.37
C VAL A 94 12.25 14.93 -25.00
N TYR A 95 12.11 14.24 -23.89
CA TYR A 95 10.83 13.67 -23.47
C TYR A 95 10.52 13.96 -22.01
N CYS A 96 9.24 14.15 -21.71
CA CYS A 96 8.70 14.08 -20.36
C CYS A 96 8.04 12.73 -20.12
N VAL A 97 8.44 12.05 -19.07
CA VAL A 97 7.77 10.85 -18.60
C VAL A 97 6.74 11.23 -17.56
N VAL A 98 5.53 10.76 -17.73
CA VAL A 98 4.41 11.02 -16.85
C VAL A 98 3.71 9.71 -16.45
N PRO A 99 3.22 9.59 -15.23
CA PRO A 99 2.32 8.50 -14.86
C PRO A 99 1.04 8.57 -15.70
N ASP A 100 0.59 7.44 -16.23
CA ASP A 100 -0.62 7.32 -17.04
C ASP A 100 -1.72 6.55 -16.34
N GLU A 101 -1.42 5.34 -15.87
CA GLU A 101 -2.32 4.51 -15.05
C GLU A 101 -1.58 4.02 -13.81
N ILE A 102 -2.23 4.14 -12.65
CA ILE A 102 -1.72 3.67 -11.37
C ILE A 102 -2.78 2.78 -10.73
N ILE A 103 -2.42 1.54 -10.49
CA ILE A 103 -3.25 0.60 -9.75
C ILE A 103 -2.61 0.38 -8.40
N LEU A 104 -3.33 0.71 -7.33
CA LEU A 104 -2.96 0.45 -5.95
C LEU A 104 -3.77 -0.75 -5.47
N PHE A 105 -3.10 -1.80 -5.06
CA PHE A 105 -3.72 -2.92 -4.35
C PHE A 105 -3.50 -2.74 -2.85
N LEU A 106 -4.57 -2.87 -2.06
CA LEU A 106 -4.50 -2.95 -0.61
C LEU A 106 -5.49 -4.01 -0.14
N GLY A 107 -5.00 -5.12 0.39
CA GLY A 107 -5.87 -6.23 0.75
C GLY A 107 -5.15 -7.39 1.38
N PHE A 108 -5.91 -8.42 1.71
CA PHE A 108 -5.39 -9.67 2.25
C PHE A 108 -5.29 -10.70 1.14
N ASP A 109 -4.20 -11.52 1.15
CA ASP A 109 -4.08 -12.64 0.23
C ASP A 109 -4.89 -13.83 0.75
N ALA A 110 -4.28 -14.92 1.15
CA ALA A 110 -4.95 -16.12 1.59
C ALA A 110 -5.04 -16.18 3.13
N PRO A 111 -6.05 -15.55 3.75
CA PRO A 111 -6.24 -15.67 5.20
C PRO A 111 -6.52 -17.12 5.58
N ILE A 112 -5.92 -17.57 6.68
CA ILE A 112 -6.03 -18.95 7.14
C ILE A 112 -6.54 -18.96 8.57
N ILE A 113 -7.51 -19.82 8.85
CA ILE A 113 -7.92 -20.22 10.19
C ILE A 113 -7.41 -21.62 10.46
N TYR A 114 -6.53 -21.73 11.41
CA TYR A 114 -6.07 -23.00 11.98
C TYR A 114 -6.90 -23.35 13.20
N ILE A 115 -7.31 -24.61 13.32
CA ILE A 115 -7.90 -25.18 14.54
C ILE A 115 -7.07 -26.43 14.86
N SER A 116 -6.70 -26.59 16.14
CA SER A 116 -5.85 -27.71 16.52
C SER A 116 -6.52 -29.05 16.25
N LYS A 117 -5.74 -30.02 15.75
CA LYS A 117 -6.23 -31.38 15.40
C LYS A 117 -6.70 -32.19 16.60
N GLU A 118 -6.34 -31.77 17.83
CA GLU A 118 -6.77 -32.36 19.07
C GLU A 118 -8.23 -32.03 19.42
N LEU A 119 -8.77 -30.96 18.84
CA LEU A 119 -10.17 -30.60 19.06
C LEU A 119 -11.07 -31.43 18.16
N LYS A 120 -11.99 -32.15 18.75
CA LYS A 120 -12.99 -32.92 18.00
C LYS A 120 -13.92 -31.96 17.27
N GLU A 121 -14.06 -32.15 15.95
CA GLU A 121 -15.00 -31.35 15.15
C GLU A 121 -16.41 -31.37 15.74
N ASN A 122 -17.03 -30.19 15.72
CA ASN A 122 -18.37 -29.96 16.27
C ASN A 122 -18.49 -30.12 17.80
N SER A 123 -17.38 -30.32 18.55
CA SER A 123 -17.43 -30.20 19.99
C SER A 123 -17.70 -28.75 20.41
N CYS A 124 -18.06 -28.52 21.67
CA CYS A 124 -18.27 -27.19 22.20
C CYS A 124 -17.01 -26.35 22.06
N GLU A 125 -15.87 -26.88 22.50
CA GLU A 125 -14.56 -26.21 22.46
C GLU A 125 -14.15 -25.88 21.01
N TYR A 126 -14.32 -26.84 20.09
CA TYR A 126 -14.06 -26.59 18.66
C TYR A 126 -14.87 -25.40 18.13
N ASN A 127 -16.17 -25.36 18.42
CA ASN A 127 -17.05 -24.31 17.94
C ASN A 127 -16.71 -22.92 18.54
N ILE A 128 -16.27 -22.90 19.79
CA ILE A 128 -15.81 -21.65 20.45
C ILE A 128 -14.53 -21.14 19.78
N VAL A 129 -13.52 -22.00 19.64
CA VAL A 129 -12.26 -21.65 18.98
C VAL A 129 -12.52 -21.19 17.54
N LEU A 130 -13.32 -21.93 16.77
CA LEU A 130 -13.66 -21.55 15.41
C LEU A 130 -14.35 -20.17 15.34
N ARG A 131 -15.26 -19.88 16.29
CA ARG A 131 -15.92 -18.58 16.37
C ARG A 131 -14.93 -17.47 16.68
N HIS A 132 -14.03 -17.69 17.63
CA HIS A 132 -12.97 -16.75 18.00
C HIS A 132 -12.10 -16.41 16.77
N GLU A 133 -11.57 -17.41 16.09
CA GLU A 133 -10.72 -17.22 14.91
C GLU A 133 -11.46 -16.55 13.73
N LYS A 134 -12.73 -16.87 13.54
CA LYS A 134 -13.58 -16.15 12.57
C LYS A 134 -13.76 -14.68 12.94
N THR A 135 -13.79 -14.34 14.24
CA THR A 135 -13.91 -12.96 14.68
C THR A 135 -12.67 -12.16 14.31
N HIS A 136 -11.47 -12.74 14.42
CA HIS A 136 -10.23 -12.15 13.94
C HIS A 136 -10.32 -11.77 12.43
N GLN A 137 -10.83 -12.68 11.61
CA GLN A 137 -11.02 -12.40 10.18
C GLN A 137 -12.07 -11.31 9.92
N GLN A 138 -13.13 -11.26 10.73
CA GLN A 138 -14.11 -10.18 10.64
C GLN A 138 -13.51 -8.82 11.04
N ILE A 139 -12.65 -8.77 12.05
CA ILE A 139 -11.92 -7.57 12.45
C ILE A 139 -11.05 -7.08 11.31
N ASN A 140 -10.25 -7.96 10.68
CA ASN A 140 -9.43 -7.65 9.51
C ASN A 140 -10.26 -6.99 8.41
N LYS A 141 -11.34 -7.65 8.02
CA LYS A 141 -12.24 -7.17 6.98
C LYS A 141 -12.86 -5.83 7.32
N LYS A 142 -13.46 -5.69 8.50
CA LYS A 142 -14.18 -4.48 8.92
C LYS A 142 -13.23 -3.28 9.08
N THR A 143 -12.03 -3.50 9.60
CA THR A 143 -11.04 -2.44 9.75
C THR A 143 -10.56 -1.97 8.38
N LEU A 144 -10.27 -2.89 7.46
CA LEU A 144 -9.90 -2.52 6.09
C LEU A 144 -11.04 -1.78 5.38
N GLU A 145 -12.29 -2.27 5.45
CA GLU A 145 -13.46 -1.60 4.88
C GLU A 145 -13.61 -0.16 5.39
N TYR A 146 -13.36 0.06 6.68
CA TYR A 146 -13.46 1.39 7.30
C TYR A 146 -12.39 2.35 6.78
N TYR A 147 -11.14 1.90 6.64
CA TYR A 147 -10.03 2.76 6.24
C TYR A 147 -9.83 2.86 4.73
N LEU A 148 -10.42 1.98 3.92
CA LEU A 148 -10.25 1.98 2.46
C LEU A 148 -10.64 3.30 1.78
N PRO A 149 -11.74 3.98 2.14
CA PRO A 149 -12.06 5.31 1.59
C PRO A 149 -11.01 6.37 1.92
N LEU A 150 -10.49 6.37 3.14
CA LEU A 150 -9.40 7.27 3.57
C LEU A 150 -8.13 7.00 2.77
N PHE A 151 -7.75 5.73 2.64
CA PHE A 151 -6.60 5.31 1.83
C PHE A 151 -6.75 5.79 0.39
N LYS A 152 -7.91 5.59 -0.24
CA LYS A 152 -8.19 6.04 -1.61
C LYS A 152 -8.05 7.56 -1.77
N SER A 153 -8.63 8.34 -0.85
CA SER A 153 -8.57 9.80 -0.89
C SER A 153 -7.15 10.32 -0.71
N ALA A 154 -6.44 9.84 0.32
CA ALA A 154 -5.08 10.25 0.63
C ALA A 154 -4.09 9.86 -0.49
N SER A 155 -4.19 8.63 -1.00
CA SER A 155 -3.37 8.15 -2.11
C SER A 155 -3.57 9.00 -3.36
N THR A 156 -4.81 9.33 -3.70
CA THR A 156 -5.13 10.20 -4.85
C THR A 156 -4.49 11.57 -4.70
N SER A 157 -4.55 12.17 -3.50
CA SER A 157 -3.91 13.46 -3.22
C SER A 157 -2.39 13.40 -3.33
N ILE A 158 -1.76 12.35 -2.78
CA ILE A 158 -0.31 12.16 -2.84
C ILE A 158 0.16 12.01 -4.28
N ILE A 159 -0.52 11.16 -5.07
CA ILE A 159 -0.15 10.84 -6.45
C ILE A 159 -0.24 12.07 -7.35
N LYS A 160 -1.28 12.87 -7.23
CA LYS A 160 -1.48 14.08 -8.04
C LYS A 160 -0.39 15.13 -7.85
N ASN A 161 0.34 15.11 -6.74
CA ASN A 161 1.39 16.06 -6.43
C ASN A 161 2.79 15.64 -6.91
N ILE A 162 2.91 14.48 -7.56
CA ILE A 162 4.20 14.01 -8.10
C ILE A 162 4.40 14.58 -9.50
N LYS A 163 5.54 15.27 -9.67
CA LYS A 163 5.86 15.97 -10.91
C LYS A 163 6.35 15.00 -11.99
N PRO A 164 6.13 15.33 -13.29
CA PRO A 164 6.76 14.65 -14.42
C PRO A 164 8.28 14.65 -14.33
N SER A 165 8.90 13.61 -14.90
CA SER A 165 10.35 13.48 -14.99
C SER A 165 10.83 13.72 -16.42
N PHE A 166 11.97 14.38 -16.55
CA PHE A 166 12.63 14.65 -17.81
C PHE A 166 13.60 13.54 -18.17
N ILE A 167 13.63 13.11 -19.46
CA ILE A 167 14.63 12.19 -20.00
C ILE A 167 15.11 12.66 -21.38
N LYS A 168 16.37 12.37 -21.69
CA LYS A 168 16.98 12.60 -23.02
C LYS A 168 17.09 11.32 -23.85
N ASN A 169 16.87 10.16 -23.22
CA ASN A 169 16.96 8.87 -23.89
C ASN A 169 15.80 7.99 -23.42
N THR A 170 15.11 7.34 -24.34
CA THR A 170 14.01 6.40 -24.03
C THR A 170 14.48 5.15 -23.30
N GLU A 171 15.77 4.82 -23.32
CA GLU A 171 16.37 3.74 -22.54
C GLU A 171 16.22 3.98 -21.02
N ASP A 172 16.12 5.24 -20.60
CA ASP A 172 15.93 5.62 -19.19
C ASP A 172 14.49 5.42 -18.66
N LEU A 173 13.56 5.05 -19.53
CA LEU A 173 12.13 4.95 -19.17
C LEU A 173 11.89 3.97 -18.00
N ASN A 174 12.57 2.82 -18.02
CA ASN A 174 12.44 1.82 -16.94
C ASN A 174 12.98 2.35 -15.60
N ASN A 175 14.09 3.10 -15.63
CA ASN A 175 14.68 3.71 -14.45
C ASN A 175 13.74 4.74 -13.83
N ILE A 176 13.10 5.57 -14.66
CA ILE A 176 12.12 6.57 -14.22
C ILE A 176 10.85 5.91 -13.70
N THR A 177 10.37 4.85 -14.35
CA THR A 177 9.21 4.10 -13.84
C THR A 177 9.47 3.52 -12.45
N ASN A 178 10.63 2.89 -12.24
CA ASN A 178 11.06 2.38 -10.94
C ASN A 178 11.23 3.49 -9.90
N TYR A 179 11.76 4.64 -10.29
CA TYR A 179 11.88 5.82 -9.44
C TYR A 179 10.51 6.30 -8.96
N TYR A 180 9.49 6.36 -9.83
CA TYR A 180 8.13 6.70 -9.43
C TYR A 180 7.55 5.69 -8.44
N ILE A 181 7.73 4.39 -8.68
CA ILE A 181 7.27 3.33 -7.75
C ILE A 181 7.92 3.52 -6.38
N GLN A 182 9.22 3.83 -6.32
CA GLN A 182 9.91 4.10 -5.05
C GLN A 182 9.33 5.31 -4.32
N ILE A 183 9.08 6.42 -5.03
CA ILE A 183 8.47 7.62 -4.44
C ILE A 183 7.07 7.31 -3.90
N TYR A 184 6.25 6.59 -4.68
CA TYR A 184 4.90 6.21 -4.25
C TYR A 184 4.95 5.32 -3.01
N ASN A 185 5.80 4.30 -3.00
CA ASN A 185 6.00 3.44 -1.82
C ASN A 185 6.41 4.27 -0.60
N GLN A 186 7.42 5.14 -0.73
CA GLN A 186 7.89 5.98 0.36
C GLN A 186 6.78 6.87 0.94
N LYS A 187 5.90 7.40 0.09
CA LYS A 187 4.83 8.31 0.52
C LYS A 187 3.58 7.58 1.02
N LEU A 188 3.31 6.37 0.53
CA LEU A 188 2.09 5.61 0.86
C LEU A 188 2.30 4.60 2.01
N ASN A 189 3.52 4.08 2.19
CA ASN A 189 3.80 3.13 3.28
C ASN A 189 3.38 3.63 4.66
N PRO A 190 3.59 4.90 5.06
CA PRO A 190 3.13 5.37 6.36
C PRO A 190 1.61 5.23 6.56
N LEU A 191 0.82 5.38 5.49
CA LEU A 191 -0.63 5.19 5.55
C LEU A 191 -1.01 3.71 5.64
N VAL A 192 -0.28 2.84 4.93
CA VAL A 192 -0.45 1.39 5.01
C VAL A 192 -0.10 0.89 6.42
N ASP A 193 1.01 1.35 6.98
CA ASP A 193 1.46 0.99 8.32
C ASP A 193 0.48 1.47 9.40
N PHE A 194 -0.11 2.66 9.22
CA PHE A 194 -1.19 3.13 10.08
C PHE A 194 -2.37 2.15 10.08
N ILE A 195 -2.82 1.68 8.89
CA ILE A 195 -3.93 0.73 8.77
C ILE A 195 -3.57 -0.62 9.42
N LYS A 196 -2.34 -1.12 9.20
CA LYS A 196 -1.82 -2.33 9.85
C LYS A 196 -1.87 -2.22 11.37
N ASN A 197 -1.42 -1.09 11.92
CA ASN A 197 -1.44 -0.85 13.36
C ASN A 197 -2.86 -0.77 13.92
N GLU A 198 -3.81 -0.18 13.20
CA GLU A 198 -5.21 -0.16 13.63
C GLU A 198 -5.84 -1.57 13.60
N ILE A 199 -5.49 -2.41 12.63
CA ILE A 199 -5.89 -3.82 12.61
C ILE A 199 -5.35 -4.53 13.87
N LEU A 200 -4.05 -4.44 14.14
CA LEU A 200 -3.42 -5.05 15.30
C LEU A 200 -4.08 -4.60 16.63
N LYS A 201 -4.36 -3.31 16.76
CA LYS A 201 -5.02 -2.76 17.92
C LYS A 201 -6.44 -3.32 18.13
N GLN A 202 -7.18 -3.56 17.04
CA GLN A 202 -8.51 -4.19 17.16
C GLN A 202 -8.41 -5.68 17.50
N GLN A 203 -7.40 -6.39 16.97
CA GLN A 203 -7.11 -7.79 17.28
C GLN A 203 -6.80 -7.96 18.77
N GLN A 204 -5.92 -7.13 19.33
CA GLN A 204 -5.55 -7.15 20.76
C GLN A 204 -6.75 -6.95 21.70
N LYS A 205 -7.82 -6.30 21.27
CA LYS A 205 -9.04 -6.18 22.08
C LYS A 205 -9.81 -7.49 22.18
N LEU A 206 -9.70 -8.37 21.19
CA LEU A 206 -10.28 -9.70 21.23
C LEU A 206 -9.43 -10.64 22.08
N ASP A 207 -8.09 -10.58 21.89
CA ASP A 207 -7.11 -11.43 22.57
C ASP A 207 -6.78 -10.92 23.97
N ASN A 208 -7.76 -10.92 24.86
CA ASN A 208 -7.56 -10.57 26.23
C ASN A 208 -8.01 -11.70 27.18
N ILE A 209 -7.41 -11.75 28.35
CA ILE A 209 -7.62 -12.85 29.30
C ILE A 209 -9.08 -12.97 29.74
N ASP A 210 -9.82 -11.87 29.82
CA ASP A 210 -11.22 -11.89 30.26
C ASP A 210 -12.12 -12.48 29.19
N ASN A 211 -11.85 -12.18 27.90
CA ASN A 211 -12.56 -12.80 26.80
C ASN A 211 -12.30 -14.31 26.73
N TYR A 212 -11.04 -14.74 26.89
CA TYR A 212 -10.71 -16.17 26.94
C TYR A 212 -11.39 -16.90 28.11
N LYS A 213 -11.43 -16.29 29.32
CA LYS A 213 -12.15 -16.85 30.45
C LYS A 213 -13.64 -16.98 30.17
N TYR A 214 -14.25 -15.95 29.59
CA TYR A 214 -15.66 -15.97 29.22
C TYR A 214 -15.93 -17.08 28.20
N GLU A 215 -15.16 -17.15 27.13
CA GLU A 215 -15.36 -18.15 26.09
C GLU A 215 -15.20 -19.58 26.60
N ASN A 216 -14.18 -19.85 27.43
CA ASN A 216 -13.96 -21.15 28.05
C ASN A 216 -15.14 -21.53 28.96
N SER A 217 -15.80 -20.58 29.62
CA SER A 217 -16.94 -20.86 30.50
C SER A 217 -18.19 -21.32 29.74
N LEU A 218 -18.25 -21.14 28.43
CA LEU A 218 -19.43 -21.51 27.63
C LEU A 218 -19.55 -23.02 27.37
N CYS A 219 -18.50 -23.80 27.67
CA CYS A 219 -18.47 -25.25 27.48
C CYS A 219 -18.57 -26.05 28.79
N ASN A 220 -18.76 -25.39 29.92
CA ASN A 220 -18.87 -25.99 31.25
C ASN A 220 -20.31 -26.15 31.69
#